data_48366401c399deb5aa8ecd8bbae6089b
#
_entry.id   48366401c399deb5aa8ecd8bbae6089b
#
_cell.length_a   1.000
_cell.length_b   1.000
_cell.length_c   1.000
_cell.angle_alpha   90.00
_cell.angle_beta   90.00
_cell.angle_gamma   90.00
#
_symmetry.space_group_name_H-M   'P 1'
#
loop_
_entity.id
_entity.type
_entity.pdbx_description
1 polymer ?
#
loop_
_entity_poly.entity_id
_entity_poly.type
_entity_poly.pdbx_seq_one_letter_code
_entity_poly.pdbx_strand_id
1 'polypeptide(L)'
;INDFSNTEIKVDINDNIRNKDIFIIASGTYDYKTGKSINDYFMETLILIDACRRSNPKSISLIMPCYPYARQDKKEDSREPITAKLIANLLTVAGINRLLVIDLHSPQIQGFFDIPVDNLYSINLVTHHINSKIFNGMSQEDIQRRFLIVSPDAGATKRTLKFAKILKLNTLIMHKQRDYS
;
A
#
# COMPACT_ATOMS: atom_id res chain seq x y z
N ILE A 1 17.11 9.65 -10.82
CA ILE A 1 15.98 10.60 -10.93
C ILE A 1 16.51 11.97 -10.58
N ASN A 2 16.23 12.96 -11.41
CA ASN A 2 16.68 14.34 -11.25
C ASN A 2 15.47 15.26 -11.32
N ASP A 3 15.39 16.22 -10.40
CA ASP A 3 14.37 17.27 -10.40
C ASP A 3 14.92 18.50 -11.14
N PHE A 4 14.13 19.07 -12.05
CA PHE A 4 14.45 20.36 -12.68
C PHE A 4 14.03 21.53 -11.77
N SER A 5 14.57 22.72 -12.04
CA SER A 5 14.28 23.93 -11.27
C SER A 5 12.79 24.33 -11.27
N ASN A 6 12.04 23.92 -12.30
CA ASN A 6 10.60 24.11 -12.44
C ASN A 6 9.76 22.95 -11.84
N THR A 7 10.38 22.06 -11.06
CA THR A 7 9.77 20.88 -10.41
C THR A 7 9.40 19.72 -11.34
N GLU A 8 9.70 19.80 -12.64
CA GLU A 8 9.60 18.64 -13.54
C GLU A 8 10.66 17.59 -13.21
N ILE A 9 10.35 16.33 -13.51
CA ILE A 9 11.19 15.18 -13.14
C ILE A 9 11.73 14.52 -14.39
N LYS A 10 13.02 14.18 -14.39
CA LYS A 10 13.69 13.36 -15.38
C LYS A 10 14.15 12.04 -14.78
N VAL A 11 13.84 10.94 -15.46
CA VAL A 11 14.32 9.60 -15.11
C VAL A 11 15.27 9.11 -16.18
N ASP A 12 16.46 8.67 -15.76
CA ASP A 12 17.43 8.00 -16.61
C ASP A 12 17.65 6.56 -16.09
N ILE A 13 17.63 5.57 -16.99
CA ILE A 13 17.93 4.17 -16.66
C ILE A 13 19.36 3.90 -17.10
N ASN A 14 20.27 3.68 -16.13
CA ASN A 14 21.70 3.54 -16.38
C ASN A 14 22.09 2.15 -16.94
N ASP A 15 21.29 1.13 -16.67
CA ASP A 15 21.57 -0.25 -17.07
C ASP A 15 20.73 -0.70 -18.27
N ASN A 16 21.25 -1.67 -19.02
CA ASN A 16 20.46 -2.31 -20.05
C ASN A 16 19.42 -3.27 -19.43
N ILE A 17 18.14 -2.91 -19.58
CA ILE A 17 17.01 -3.68 -19.03
C ILE A 17 16.22 -4.46 -20.08
N ARG A 18 16.69 -4.50 -21.34
CA ARG A 18 16.03 -5.22 -22.43
C ARG A 18 15.85 -6.70 -22.08
N ASN A 19 14.65 -7.22 -22.30
CA ASN A 19 14.25 -8.61 -22.00
C ASN A 19 14.43 -9.05 -20.54
N LYS A 20 14.58 -8.11 -19.59
CA LYS A 20 14.63 -8.40 -18.15
C LYS A 20 13.26 -8.23 -17.49
N ASP A 21 13.02 -8.99 -16.44
CA ASP A 21 11.90 -8.77 -15.54
C ASP A 21 12.27 -7.64 -14.57
N ILE A 22 11.48 -6.57 -14.58
CA ILE A 22 11.74 -5.33 -13.81
C ILE A 22 10.79 -5.26 -12.62
N PHE A 23 11.34 -4.97 -11.44
CA PHE A 23 10.60 -4.71 -10.23
C PHE A 23 10.81 -3.25 -9.81
N ILE A 24 9.74 -2.47 -9.84
CA ILE A 24 9.74 -1.07 -9.38
C ILE A 24 9.14 -1.05 -7.98
N ILE A 25 9.86 -0.49 -7.00
CA ILE A 25 9.37 -0.31 -5.64
C ILE A 25 9.07 1.17 -5.44
N ALA A 26 7.80 1.52 -5.24
CA ALA A 26 7.32 2.87 -5.01
C ALA A 26 6.51 2.92 -3.71
N SER A 27 6.87 3.81 -2.78
CA SER A 27 6.24 3.84 -1.45
C SER A 27 4.77 4.25 -1.46
N GLY A 28 4.38 5.16 -2.37
CA GLY A 28 3.02 5.70 -2.46
C GLY A 28 2.60 6.57 -1.27
N THR A 29 3.56 7.08 -0.49
CA THR A 29 3.31 7.87 0.72
C THR A 29 4.05 9.21 0.69
N TYR A 30 3.63 10.15 1.55
CA TYR A 30 4.35 11.40 1.78
C TYR A 30 5.73 11.15 2.41
N ASP A 31 6.75 11.87 1.95
CA ASP A 31 8.09 11.82 2.55
C ASP A 31 8.38 13.08 3.37
N TYR A 32 8.41 12.90 4.69
CA TYR A 32 8.71 13.97 5.65
C TYR A 32 10.14 14.53 5.56
N LYS A 33 11.08 13.82 4.93
CA LYS A 33 12.47 14.26 4.80
C LYS A 33 12.66 15.17 3.59
N THR A 34 12.04 14.82 2.48
CA THR A 34 12.18 15.58 1.22
C THR A 34 11.04 16.56 0.99
N GLY A 35 9.92 16.42 1.70
CA GLY A 35 8.70 17.18 1.49
C GLY A 35 7.91 16.76 0.24
N LYS A 36 8.34 15.70 -0.48
CA LYS A 36 7.60 15.19 -1.64
C LYS A 36 6.24 14.66 -1.25
N SER A 37 5.22 15.12 -1.94
CA SER A 37 3.84 14.69 -1.76
C SER A 37 3.59 13.31 -2.39
N ILE A 38 2.42 12.72 -2.08
CA ILE A 38 1.94 11.50 -2.75
C ILE A 38 1.83 11.71 -4.26
N ASN A 39 1.44 12.92 -4.71
CA ASN A 39 1.28 13.25 -6.12
C ASN A 39 2.63 13.31 -6.84
N ASP A 40 3.66 13.86 -6.21
CA ASP A 40 5.02 13.92 -6.75
C ASP A 40 5.57 12.50 -6.96
N TYR A 41 5.48 11.65 -5.94
CA TYR A 41 5.90 10.25 -6.06
C TYR A 41 5.08 9.45 -7.05
N PHE A 42 3.79 9.73 -7.18
CA PHE A 42 2.96 9.06 -8.16
C PHE A 42 3.35 9.43 -9.59
N MET A 43 3.58 10.72 -9.86
CA MET A 43 4.07 11.18 -11.16
C MET A 43 5.45 10.63 -11.47
N GLU A 44 6.38 10.64 -10.50
CA GLU A 44 7.70 10.02 -10.61
C GLU A 44 7.60 8.54 -10.98
N THR A 45 6.68 7.81 -10.33
CA THR A 45 6.44 6.39 -10.62
C THR A 45 5.95 6.17 -12.05
N LEU A 46 5.03 7.01 -12.55
CA LEU A 46 4.53 6.93 -13.93
C LEU A 46 5.64 7.18 -14.96
N ILE A 47 6.47 8.19 -14.73
CA ILE A 47 7.61 8.52 -15.61
C ILE A 47 8.64 7.39 -15.62
N LEU A 48 8.91 6.79 -14.45
CA LEU A 48 9.82 5.64 -14.34
C LEU A 48 9.28 4.41 -15.09
N ILE A 49 7.98 4.13 -14.98
CA ILE A 49 7.34 3.03 -15.71
C ILE A 49 7.44 3.26 -17.22
N ASP A 50 7.18 4.49 -17.71
CA ASP A 50 7.29 4.81 -19.13
C ASP A 50 8.73 4.66 -19.64
N ALA A 51 9.72 5.13 -18.88
CA ALA A 51 11.14 4.95 -19.20
C ALA A 51 11.53 3.47 -19.31
N CYS A 52 11.06 2.64 -18.35
CA CYS A 52 11.25 1.20 -18.39
C CYS A 52 10.58 0.59 -19.63
N ARG A 53 9.31 0.91 -19.88
CA ARG A 53 8.55 0.39 -21.02
C ARG A 53 9.22 0.67 -22.37
N ARG A 54 9.76 1.89 -22.56
CA ARG A 54 10.50 2.28 -23.77
C ARG A 54 11.82 1.55 -23.94
N SER A 55 12.38 1.01 -22.86
CA SER A 55 13.60 0.21 -22.89
C SER A 55 13.37 -1.27 -23.22
N ASN A 56 12.11 -1.66 -23.56
CA ASN A 56 11.71 -3.00 -23.99
C ASN A 56 12.06 -4.11 -22.98
N PRO A 57 11.60 -4.03 -21.72
CA PRO A 57 11.76 -5.09 -20.75
C PRO A 57 10.87 -6.29 -21.11
N LYS A 58 11.10 -7.43 -20.47
CA LYS A 58 10.21 -8.60 -20.57
C LYS A 58 8.91 -8.38 -19.80
N SER A 59 9.00 -7.81 -18.59
CA SER A 59 7.85 -7.46 -17.76
C SER A 59 8.20 -6.33 -16.79
N ILE A 60 7.17 -5.60 -16.33
CA ILE A 60 7.25 -4.58 -15.29
C ILE A 60 6.28 -4.94 -14.18
N SER A 61 6.80 -5.28 -13.01
CA SER A 61 6.04 -5.50 -11.77
C SER A 61 6.20 -4.28 -10.86
N LEU A 62 5.09 -3.63 -10.53
CA LEU A 62 5.08 -2.53 -9.58
C LEU A 62 4.78 -3.05 -8.17
N ILE A 63 5.67 -2.78 -7.22
CA ILE A 63 5.49 -3.04 -5.79
C ILE A 63 5.19 -1.71 -5.12
N MET A 64 3.94 -1.51 -4.74
CA MET A 64 3.45 -0.27 -4.13
C MET A 64 2.79 -0.60 -2.78
N PRO A 65 3.56 -0.63 -1.68
CA PRO A 65 3.04 -1.06 -0.37
C PRO A 65 1.82 -0.26 0.08
N CYS A 66 1.78 1.03 -0.20
CA CYS A 66 0.64 1.90 0.08
C CYS A 66 0.03 2.39 -1.24
N TYR A 67 -1.17 1.88 -1.57
CA TYR A 67 -1.89 2.31 -2.77
C TYR A 67 -2.49 3.71 -2.58
N PRO A 68 -2.10 4.71 -3.40
CA PRO A 68 -2.59 6.07 -3.23
C PRO A 68 -4.09 6.18 -3.57
N TYR A 69 -4.78 7.10 -2.91
CA TYR A 69 -6.22 7.36 -3.10
C TYR A 69 -7.15 6.14 -2.87
N ALA A 70 -6.67 5.09 -2.18
CA ALA A 70 -7.45 3.87 -1.91
C ALA A 70 -8.76 4.12 -1.15
N ARG A 71 -8.88 5.25 -0.41
CA ARG A 71 -10.11 5.62 0.31
C ARG A 71 -11.22 6.14 -0.60
N GLN A 72 -10.89 6.50 -1.86
CA GLN A 72 -11.83 6.98 -2.86
C GLN A 72 -12.16 5.87 -3.86
N ASP A 73 -12.57 4.71 -3.35
CA ASP A 73 -12.88 3.50 -4.12
C ASP A 73 -14.35 3.41 -4.55
N LYS A 74 -15.18 4.34 -4.09
CA LYS A 74 -16.60 4.48 -4.43
C LYS A 74 -17.00 5.96 -4.39
N LYS A 75 -18.15 6.25 -4.98
CA LYS A 75 -18.82 7.53 -4.78
C LYS A 75 -19.61 7.49 -3.47
N GLU A 76 -19.49 8.50 -2.64
CA GLU A 76 -20.34 8.71 -1.47
C GLU A 76 -21.50 9.65 -1.82
N ASP A 77 -21.23 10.63 -2.70
CA ASP A 77 -22.21 11.55 -3.26
C ASP A 77 -22.24 11.56 -4.80
N SER A 78 -23.29 12.18 -5.38
CA SER A 78 -23.37 12.40 -6.81
C SER A 78 -22.29 13.37 -7.29
N ARG A 79 -21.69 13.11 -8.45
CA ARG A 79 -20.62 13.93 -9.07
C ARG A 79 -19.24 13.84 -8.42
N GLU A 80 -19.00 12.87 -7.55
CA GLU A 80 -17.68 12.56 -7.02
C GLU A 80 -16.89 11.65 -7.98
N PRO A 81 -15.54 11.74 -7.96
CA PRO A 81 -14.68 10.81 -8.69
C PRO A 81 -14.58 9.47 -7.95
N ILE A 82 -14.16 8.43 -8.67
CA ILE A 82 -13.60 7.21 -8.09
C ILE A 82 -12.10 7.24 -8.36
N THR A 83 -11.37 7.98 -7.52
CA THR A 83 -9.95 8.27 -7.77
C THR A 83 -9.10 7.00 -7.72
N ALA A 84 -9.45 6.01 -6.89
CA ALA A 84 -8.77 4.72 -6.89
C ALA A 84 -8.82 4.02 -8.27
N LYS A 85 -9.92 4.15 -9.02
CA LYS A 85 -10.02 3.63 -10.39
C LYS A 85 -9.19 4.46 -11.38
N LEU A 86 -9.15 5.78 -11.22
CA LEU A 86 -8.30 6.64 -12.03
C LEU A 86 -6.83 6.25 -11.90
N ILE A 87 -6.34 6.05 -10.67
CA ILE A 87 -4.97 5.58 -10.40
C ILE A 87 -4.71 4.22 -11.09
N ALA A 88 -5.66 3.27 -10.99
CA ALA A 88 -5.53 1.97 -11.64
C ALA A 88 -5.38 2.10 -13.16
N ASN A 89 -6.19 2.97 -13.78
CA ASN A 89 -6.12 3.22 -15.22
C ASN A 89 -4.77 3.84 -15.62
N LEU A 90 -4.29 4.84 -14.87
CA LEU A 90 -3.00 5.50 -15.15
C LEU A 90 -1.83 4.52 -15.07
N LEU A 91 -1.78 3.68 -14.04
CA LEU A 91 -0.74 2.67 -13.89
C LEU A 91 -0.78 1.62 -15.02
N THR A 92 -1.98 1.17 -15.40
CA THR A 92 -2.18 0.21 -16.48
C THR A 92 -1.74 0.80 -17.82
N VAL A 93 -2.15 2.05 -18.13
CA VAL A 93 -1.76 2.74 -19.37
C VAL A 93 -0.26 3.04 -19.40
N ALA A 94 0.35 3.38 -18.27
CA ALA A 94 1.79 3.57 -18.17
C ALA A 94 2.57 2.30 -18.56
N GLY A 95 2.01 1.10 -18.27
CA GLY A 95 2.51 -0.15 -18.83
C GLY A 95 3.02 -1.17 -17.83
N ILE A 96 2.53 -1.17 -16.60
CA ILE A 96 2.80 -2.28 -15.67
C ILE A 96 2.08 -3.55 -16.12
N ASN A 97 2.73 -4.70 -15.87
CA ASN A 97 2.17 -6.03 -16.15
C ASN A 97 1.58 -6.69 -14.89
N ARG A 98 1.99 -6.24 -13.71
CA ARG A 98 1.55 -6.76 -12.41
C ARG A 98 1.67 -5.68 -11.35
N LEU A 99 0.73 -5.67 -10.42
CA LEU A 99 0.77 -4.80 -9.23
C LEU A 99 0.82 -5.66 -7.96
N LEU A 100 1.69 -5.29 -7.02
CA LEU A 100 1.75 -5.86 -5.68
C LEU A 100 1.53 -4.74 -4.66
N VAL A 101 0.55 -4.92 -3.78
CA VAL A 101 0.15 -3.95 -2.75
C VAL A 101 0.03 -4.63 -1.40
N ILE A 102 0.03 -3.86 -0.32
CA ILE A 102 -0.13 -4.38 1.04
C ILE A 102 -1.35 -3.75 1.69
N ASP A 103 -2.25 -4.59 2.24
CA ASP A 103 -3.43 -4.16 3.01
C ASP A 103 -4.26 -3.08 2.28
N LEU A 104 -4.75 -3.35 1.07
CA LEU A 104 -5.66 -2.44 0.37
C LEU A 104 -6.80 -2.00 1.29
N HIS A 105 -7.17 -0.72 1.20
CA HIS A 105 -8.29 -0.16 1.95
C HIS A 105 -9.57 -0.97 1.73
N SER A 106 -9.82 -1.36 0.49
CA SER A 106 -10.91 -2.23 0.08
C SER A 106 -10.38 -3.30 -0.88
N PRO A 107 -10.60 -4.60 -0.62
CA PRO A 107 -10.15 -5.67 -1.53
C PRO A 107 -10.72 -5.57 -2.94
N GLN A 108 -11.87 -4.92 -3.11
CA GLN A 108 -12.54 -4.73 -4.39
C GLN A 108 -11.73 -3.86 -5.37
N ILE A 109 -10.80 -3.04 -4.89
CA ILE A 109 -9.88 -2.24 -5.74
C ILE A 109 -9.10 -3.15 -6.73
N GLN A 110 -8.84 -4.41 -6.38
CA GLN A 110 -8.23 -5.38 -7.29
C GLN A 110 -9.04 -5.52 -8.60
N GLY A 111 -10.36 -5.40 -8.53
CA GLY A 111 -11.25 -5.44 -9.69
C GLY A 111 -11.20 -4.19 -10.58
N PHE A 112 -10.45 -3.17 -10.21
CA PHE A 112 -10.22 -1.98 -11.04
C PHE A 112 -9.14 -2.19 -12.10
N PHE A 113 -8.40 -3.29 -12.01
CA PHE A 113 -7.30 -3.63 -12.90
C PHE A 113 -7.67 -4.80 -13.80
N ASP A 114 -7.23 -4.74 -15.05
CA ASP A 114 -7.29 -5.84 -16.02
C ASP A 114 -5.98 -6.65 -16.05
N ILE A 115 -5.06 -6.35 -15.12
CA ILE A 115 -3.80 -7.06 -14.92
C ILE A 115 -3.79 -7.74 -13.55
N PRO A 116 -2.92 -8.74 -13.32
CA PRO A 116 -2.79 -9.39 -12.01
C PRO A 116 -2.45 -8.41 -10.89
N VAL A 117 -3.19 -8.49 -9.80
CA VAL A 117 -2.95 -7.71 -8.56
C VAL A 117 -2.80 -8.65 -7.38
N ASP A 118 -1.67 -8.55 -6.69
CA ASP A 118 -1.42 -9.26 -5.44
C ASP A 118 -1.66 -8.33 -4.27
N ASN A 119 -2.77 -8.51 -3.59
CA ASN A 119 -3.04 -7.82 -2.33
C ASN A 119 -2.51 -8.67 -1.16
N LEU A 120 -1.30 -8.37 -0.71
CA LEU A 120 -0.68 -9.02 0.44
C LEU A 120 -1.23 -8.43 1.75
N TYR A 121 -1.21 -9.27 2.79
CA TYR A 121 -1.64 -8.85 4.13
C TYR A 121 -0.45 -8.83 5.09
N SER A 122 -0.24 -7.70 5.74
CA SER A 122 0.85 -7.50 6.69
C SER A 122 0.72 -8.34 7.97
N ILE A 123 -0.47 -8.90 8.23
CA ILE A 123 -0.78 -9.59 9.48
C ILE A 123 0.23 -10.71 9.81
N ASN A 124 0.64 -11.50 8.83
CA ASN A 124 1.58 -12.61 9.06
C ASN A 124 2.98 -12.10 9.46
N LEU A 125 3.45 -11.04 8.78
CA LEU A 125 4.74 -10.42 9.07
C LEU A 125 4.73 -9.78 10.47
N VAL A 126 3.68 -9.02 10.78
CA VAL A 126 3.53 -8.32 12.06
C VAL A 126 3.41 -9.31 13.22
N THR A 127 2.57 -10.34 13.08
CA THR A 127 2.42 -11.34 14.15
C THR A 127 3.68 -12.19 14.34
N HIS A 128 4.42 -12.50 13.26
CA HIS A 128 5.71 -13.15 13.37
C HIS A 128 6.72 -12.28 14.15
N HIS A 129 6.78 -10.99 13.82
CA HIS A 129 7.65 -10.04 14.51
C HIS A 129 7.30 -9.91 16.00
N ILE A 130 6.01 -9.78 16.33
CA ILE A 130 5.53 -9.71 17.71
C ILE A 130 5.95 -10.97 18.48
N ASN A 131 5.68 -12.15 17.94
CA ASN A 131 6.03 -13.42 18.59
C ASN A 131 7.55 -13.57 18.78
N SER A 132 8.36 -13.23 17.77
CA SER A 132 9.80 -13.45 17.80
C SER A 132 10.58 -12.39 18.57
N LYS A 133 10.06 -11.14 18.67
CA LYS A 133 10.79 -10.01 19.29
C LYS A 133 10.16 -9.53 20.60
N ILE A 134 8.85 -9.55 20.71
CA ILE A 134 8.14 -9.01 21.88
C ILE A 134 7.78 -10.12 22.87
N PHE A 135 7.28 -11.26 22.36
CA PHE A 135 6.82 -12.37 23.20
C PHE A 135 7.88 -13.46 23.44
N ASN A 136 9.07 -13.26 22.85
CA ASN A 136 10.15 -14.23 22.94
C ASN A 136 10.50 -14.57 24.42
N GLY A 137 10.45 -15.86 24.78
CA GLY A 137 10.74 -16.32 26.13
C GLY A 137 9.60 -16.13 27.16
N MET A 138 8.44 -15.59 26.75
CA MET A 138 7.30 -15.43 27.65
C MET A 138 6.36 -16.64 27.59
N SER A 139 5.75 -16.99 28.72
CA SER A 139 4.66 -17.96 28.76
C SER A 139 3.38 -17.37 28.13
N GLN A 140 2.48 -18.23 27.62
CA GLN A 140 1.21 -17.75 27.06
C GLN A 140 0.34 -17.06 28.14
N GLU A 141 0.43 -17.50 29.39
CA GLU A 141 -0.27 -16.90 30.51
C GLU A 141 0.22 -15.48 30.80
N ASP A 142 1.55 -15.26 30.82
CA ASP A 142 2.14 -13.93 30.98
C ASP A 142 1.79 -13.00 29.83
N ILE A 143 1.77 -13.52 28.60
CA ILE A 143 1.39 -12.76 27.42
C ILE A 143 -0.06 -12.29 27.55
N GLN A 144 -1.00 -13.16 27.89
CA GLN A 144 -2.42 -12.81 28.04
C GLN A 144 -2.68 -11.86 29.21
N ARG A 145 -1.88 -11.91 30.29
CA ARG A 145 -1.99 -11.00 31.42
C ARG A 145 -1.47 -9.60 31.12
N ARG A 146 -0.46 -9.49 30.27
CA ARG A 146 0.28 -8.23 30.01
C ARG A 146 -0.14 -7.52 28.74
N PHE A 147 -0.72 -8.22 27.77
CA PHE A 147 -1.01 -7.67 26.45
C PHE A 147 -2.48 -7.83 26.06
N LEU A 148 -2.95 -6.85 25.32
CA LEU A 148 -4.31 -6.74 24.82
C LEU A 148 -4.27 -6.15 23.42
N ILE A 149 -5.11 -6.64 22.51
CA ILE A 149 -5.30 -6.03 21.18
C ILE A 149 -6.46 -5.04 21.26
N VAL A 150 -6.20 -3.79 20.86
CA VAL A 150 -7.21 -2.73 20.88
C VAL A 150 -7.59 -2.37 19.43
N SER A 151 -8.89 -2.39 19.14
CA SER A 151 -9.44 -1.80 17.93
C SER A 151 -9.65 -0.30 18.14
N PRO A 152 -9.07 0.59 17.30
CA PRO A 152 -9.21 2.03 17.47
C PRO A 152 -10.63 2.55 17.14
N ASP A 153 -11.41 1.77 16.40
CA ASP A 153 -12.79 2.07 16.03
C ASP A 153 -13.54 0.80 15.58
N ALA A 154 -14.84 0.93 15.35
CA ALA A 154 -15.67 -0.19 14.90
C ALA A 154 -15.27 -0.74 13.52
N GLY A 155 -14.76 0.11 12.61
CA GLY A 155 -14.33 -0.28 11.27
C GLY A 155 -13.10 -1.22 11.27
N ALA A 156 -12.21 -1.05 12.25
CA ALA A 156 -11.01 -1.89 12.39
C ALA A 156 -11.27 -3.25 13.08
N THR A 157 -12.48 -3.48 13.63
CA THR A 157 -12.80 -4.67 14.45
C THR A 157 -12.47 -5.99 13.77
N LYS A 158 -12.85 -6.15 12.50
CA LYS A 158 -12.60 -7.39 11.74
C LYS A 158 -11.12 -7.70 11.62
N ARG A 159 -10.30 -6.68 11.41
CA ARG A 159 -8.83 -6.80 11.34
C ARG A 159 -8.24 -7.12 12.72
N THR A 160 -8.68 -6.40 13.75
CA THR A 160 -8.27 -6.61 15.15
C THR A 160 -8.52 -8.04 15.62
N LEU A 161 -9.71 -8.60 15.34
CA LEU A 161 -10.05 -9.97 15.70
C LEU A 161 -9.14 -11.01 15.01
N LYS A 162 -8.68 -10.75 13.77
CA LYS A 162 -7.73 -11.64 13.11
C LYS A 162 -6.37 -11.66 13.84
N PHE A 163 -5.86 -10.49 14.24
CA PHE A 163 -4.62 -10.40 15.04
C PHE A 163 -4.78 -11.11 16.38
N ALA A 164 -5.87 -10.85 17.08
CA ALA A 164 -6.16 -11.46 18.38
C ALA A 164 -6.21 -12.99 18.31
N LYS A 165 -6.83 -13.53 17.26
CA LYS A 165 -6.90 -14.98 17.03
C LYS A 165 -5.52 -15.61 16.85
N ILE A 166 -4.64 -14.97 16.04
CA ILE A 166 -3.29 -15.50 15.77
C ILE A 166 -2.41 -15.39 17.02
N LEU A 167 -2.47 -14.26 17.73
CA LEU A 167 -1.67 -14.01 18.92
C LEU A 167 -2.26 -14.61 20.20
N LYS A 168 -3.48 -15.18 20.14
CA LYS A 168 -4.25 -15.73 21.27
C LYS A 168 -4.42 -14.72 22.41
N LEU A 169 -4.78 -13.48 22.05
CA LEU A 169 -4.99 -12.36 22.95
C LEU A 169 -6.45 -11.96 23.04
N ASN A 170 -6.82 -11.35 24.17
CA ASN A 170 -8.11 -10.68 24.33
C ASN A 170 -8.17 -9.39 23.48
N THR A 171 -9.39 -8.92 23.21
CA THR A 171 -9.63 -7.72 22.42
C THR A 171 -10.46 -6.70 23.18
N LEU A 172 -10.18 -5.42 22.91
CA LEU A 172 -11.01 -4.30 23.32
C LEU A 172 -11.34 -3.48 22.07
N ILE A 173 -12.58 -3.02 21.96
CA ILE A 173 -13.02 -2.17 20.85
C ILE A 173 -13.31 -0.78 21.41
N MET A 174 -12.62 0.24 20.86
CA MET A 174 -12.90 1.63 21.20
C MET A 174 -14.03 2.16 20.34
N HIS A 175 -14.92 2.95 20.94
CA HIS A 175 -15.94 3.66 20.20
C HIS A 175 -15.44 5.05 19.83
N LYS A 176 -15.42 5.34 18.51
CA LYS A 176 -15.03 6.64 18.00
C LYS A 176 -16.27 7.42 17.59
N GLN A 177 -16.55 8.50 18.28
CA GLN A 177 -17.56 9.47 17.91
C GLN A 177 -16.90 10.64 17.20
N ARG A 178 -17.42 11.04 16.03
CA ARG A 178 -17.01 12.27 15.35
C ARG A 178 -17.99 13.36 15.73
N ASP A 179 -17.47 14.45 16.25
CA ASP A 179 -18.25 15.66 16.45
C ASP A 179 -18.23 16.44 15.13
N TYR A 180 -19.38 16.57 14.50
CA TYR A 180 -19.56 17.32 13.25
C TYR A 180 -20.06 18.74 13.57
N SER A 181 -19.47 19.41 14.58
CA SER A 181 -19.75 20.81 14.85
C SER A 181 -19.07 21.74 13.84
#